data_bdd01e6c03e32f50874f2e94f44a1f98
#
_entry.id   bdd01e6c03e32f50874f2e94f44a1f98
#
_cell.length_a   1.000
_cell.length_b   1.000
_cell.length_c   1.000
_cell.angle_alpha   90.00
_cell.angle_beta   90.00
_cell.angle_gamma   90.00
#
_symmetry.space_group_name_H-M   'P 1'
#
loop_
_entity.id
_entity.type
_entity.pdbx_description
1 polymer ?
#
loop_
_entity_poly.entity_id
_entity_poly.type
_entity_poly.pdbx_seq_one_letter_code
_entity_poly.pdbx_strand_id
1 'polypeptide(L)'
;EGDITIDDVREQLKSYYVNKTNHDKDDAEKEEADRVAANIAKLLSEKSFSFTALEFLNIHRHLFEGVFKHAGEVRPYDISKKEWILQGDTVVYGRAADIMMALRYDIQQEKDFSYKGLSTDEIISHIVDFVTLLWQNHPFREGNTRTTAVFVIKYLRSIGFKVDNDLFADNSWYFRNALVRANYRNPSKGI
;
A
#
# COMPACT_ATOMS: atom_id res chain seq x y z
N GLU A 1 31.93 -17.12 0.63
CA GLU A 1 30.48 -17.27 0.82
C GLU A 1 29.85 -16.00 0.24
N GLY A 2 29.17 -16.14 -0.90
CA GLY A 2 28.52 -15.00 -1.54
C GLY A 2 27.23 -14.66 -0.78
N ASP A 3 26.97 -13.36 -0.59
CA ASP A 3 25.75 -12.90 0.04
C ASP A 3 24.54 -13.31 -0.83
N ILE A 4 23.55 -13.94 -0.22
CA ILE A 4 22.29 -14.29 -0.89
C ILE A 4 21.55 -12.99 -1.22
N THR A 5 21.26 -12.76 -2.49
CA THR A 5 20.53 -11.57 -2.94
C THR A 5 19.02 -11.76 -2.87
N ILE A 6 18.28 -10.66 -2.88
CA ILE A 6 16.79 -10.70 -2.92
C ILE A 6 16.30 -11.38 -4.20
N ASP A 7 17.01 -11.21 -5.31
CA ASP A 7 16.65 -11.88 -6.57
C ASP A 7 16.91 -13.41 -6.50
N ASP A 8 17.96 -13.85 -5.78
CA ASP A 8 18.17 -15.28 -5.51
C ASP A 8 17.01 -15.87 -4.69
N VAL A 9 16.53 -15.16 -3.68
CA VAL A 9 15.37 -15.58 -2.87
C VAL A 9 14.12 -15.67 -3.75
N ARG A 10 13.87 -14.70 -4.63
CA ARG A 10 12.72 -14.72 -5.57
C ARG A 10 12.75 -15.90 -6.51
N GLU A 11 13.92 -16.23 -7.08
CA GLU A 11 14.07 -17.40 -7.96
C GLU A 11 13.94 -18.73 -7.20
N GLN A 12 14.43 -18.80 -5.96
CA GLN A 12 14.24 -19.98 -5.11
C GLN A 12 12.76 -20.20 -4.76
N LEU A 13 12.03 -19.14 -4.38
CA LEU A 13 10.59 -19.22 -4.12
C LEU A 13 9.83 -19.68 -5.36
N LYS A 14 10.13 -19.10 -6.53
CA LYS A 14 9.53 -19.50 -7.79
C LYS A 14 9.78 -20.99 -8.09
N SER A 15 11.02 -21.44 -7.94
CA SER A 15 11.39 -22.85 -8.13
C SER A 15 10.68 -23.77 -7.14
N TYR A 16 10.58 -23.38 -5.87
CA TYR A 16 9.88 -24.16 -4.82
C TYR A 16 8.42 -24.39 -5.20
N TYR A 17 7.70 -23.34 -5.60
CA TYR A 17 6.27 -23.45 -5.92
C TYR A 17 6.00 -24.15 -7.27
N VAL A 18 6.87 -23.96 -8.27
CA VAL A 18 6.75 -24.68 -9.57
C VAL A 18 6.93 -26.18 -9.42
N ASN A 19 7.80 -26.62 -8.51
CA ASN A 19 8.11 -28.04 -8.29
C ASN A 19 7.13 -28.73 -7.31
N LYS A 20 6.23 -27.99 -6.68
CA LYS A 20 5.24 -28.54 -5.76
C LYS A 20 4.10 -29.21 -6.54
N THR A 21 3.92 -30.51 -6.38
CA THR A 21 2.99 -31.32 -7.19
C THR A 21 1.53 -31.24 -6.76
N ASN A 22 1.24 -30.77 -5.54
CA ASN A 22 -0.12 -30.60 -5.02
C ASN A 22 -0.28 -29.18 -4.45
N HIS A 23 -1.06 -28.35 -5.14
CA HIS A 23 -1.44 -27.02 -4.65
C HIS A 23 -2.86 -27.04 -4.13
N ASP A 24 -3.04 -26.84 -2.84
CA ASP A 24 -4.34 -26.49 -2.26
C ASP A 24 -4.50 -24.96 -2.17
N LYS A 25 -5.67 -24.51 -1.68
CA LYS A 25 -5.95 -23.08 -1.55
C LYS A 25 -5.00 -22.37 -0.57
N ASP A 26 -4.64 -23.05 0.52
CA ASP A 26 -3.71 -22.52 1.53
C ASP A 26 -2.30 -22.34 0.96
N ASP A 27 -1.88 -23.24 0.07
CA ASP A 27 -0.60 -23.14 -0.63
C ASP A 27 -0.55 -21.94 -1.57
N ALA A 28 -1.64 -21.68 -2.30
CA ALA A 28 -1.73 -20.51 -3.19
C ALA A 28 -1.69 -19.18 -2.41
N GLU A 29 -2.35 -19.12 -1.25
CA GLU A 29 -2.30 -17.94 -0.38
C GLU A 29 -0.90 -17.71 0.22
N LYS A 30 -0.20 -18.78 0.59
CA LYS A 30 1.19 -18.70 1.06
C LYS A 30 2.13 -18.26 -0.05
N GLU A 31 1.98 -18.82 -1.25
CA GLU A 31 2.79 -18.42 -2.41
C GLU A 31 2.60 -16.93 -2.73
N GLU A 32 1.35 -16.44 -2.72
CA GLU A 32 1.09 -15.01 -2.88
C GLU A 32 1.81 -14.17 -1.81
N ALA A 33 1.68 -14.57 -0.53
CA ALA A 33 2.28 -13.84 0.58
C ALA A 33 3.82 -13.80 0.45
N ASP A 34 4.46 -14.93 0.14
CA ASP A 34 5.91 -15.03 0.00
C ASP A 34 6.43 -14.20 -1.19
N ARG A 35 5.74 -14.29 -2.35
CA ARG A 35 6.10 -13.49 -3.53
C ARG A 35 5.99 -12.00 -3.25
N VAL A 36 4.89 -11.57 -2.62
CA VAL A 36 4.68 -10.16 -2.29
C VAL A 36 5.69 -9.68 -1.25
N ALA A 37 6.02 -10.49 -0.24
CA ALA A 37 7.04 -10.16 0.75
C ALA A 37 8.42 -9.94 0.10
N ALA A 38 8.84 -10.81 -0.80
CA ALA A 38 10.08 -10.68 -1.55
C ALA A 38 10.07 -9.42 -2.45
N ASN A 39 8.94 -9.11 -3.10
CA ASN A 39 8.78 -7.91 -3.91
C ASN A 39 8.83 -6.63 -3.06
N ILE A 40 8.23 -6.62 -1.85
CA ILE A 40 8.35 -5.51 -0.89
C ILE A 40 9.81 -5.28 -0.53
N ALA A 41 10.52 -6.34 -0.14
CA ALA A 41 11.94 -6.25 0.25
C ALA A 41 12.79 -5.67 -0.89
N LYS A 42 12.56 -6.11 -2.14
CA LYS A 42 13.24 -5.57 -3.31
C LYS A 42 12.95 -4.09 -3.51
N LEU A 43 11.68 -3.68 -3.56
CA LEU A 43 11.28 -2.28 -3.74
C LEU A 43 11.85 -1.36 -2.66
N LEU A 44 11.88 -1.81 -1.41
CA LEU A 44 12.41 -1.04 -0.29
C LEU A 44 13.94 -0.99 -0.25
N SER A 45 14.64 -1.91 -0.92
CA SER A 45 16.10 -1.86 -1.10
C SER A 45 16.53 -0.87 -2.18
N GLU A 46 15.65 -0.56 -3.14
CA GLU A 46 15.91 0.39 -4.22
C GLU A 46 15.87 1.83 -3.70
N LYS A 47 16.95 2.59 -3.97
CA LYS A 47 17.07 4.00 -3.56
C LYS A 47 16.25 4.94 -4.45
N SER A 48 15.99 4.55 -5.70
CA SER A 48 15.20 5.34 -6.62
C SER A 48 13.75 5.45 -6.15
N PHE A 49 13.24 6.68 -6.13
CA PHE A 49 11.86 6.96 -5.80
C PHE A 49 11.41 8.27 -6.44
N SER A 50 10.27 8.28 -7.05
CA SER A 50 9.63 9.47 -7.60
C SER A 50 8.30 9.70 -6.87
N PHE A 51 8.16 10.84 -6.21
CA PHE A 51 6.93 11.14 -5.48
C PHE A 51 5.83 11.62 -6.44
N THR A 52 5.19 10.66 -7.13
CA THR A 52 4.18 10.89 -8.16
C THR A 52 3.05 9.85 -8.10
N ALA A 53 1.87 10.20 -8.65
CA ALA A 53 0.77 9.24 -8.81
C ALA A 53 1.16 8.04 -9.71
N LEU A 54 2.01 8.28 -10.71
CA LEU A 54 2.49 7.20 -11.57
C LEU A 54 3.37 6.21 -10.80
N GLU A 55 4.22 6.70 -9.90
CA GLU A 55 5.04 5.85 -9.03
C GLU A 55 4.17 5.02 -8.08
N PHE A 56 3.07 5.57 -7.57
CA PHE A 56 2.11 4.81 -6.78
C PHE A 56 1.55 3.60 -7.56
N LEU A 57 1.22 3.79 -8.85
CA LEU A 57 0.79 2.71 -9.73
C LEU A 57 1.93 1.73 -10.04
N ASN A 58 3.15 2.21 -10.24
CA ASN A 58 4.32 1.37 -10.50
C ASN A 58 4.66 0.50 -9.28
N ILE A 59 4.60 1.04 -8.09
CA ILE A 59 4.79 0.26 -6.85
C ILE A 59 3.77 -0.89 -6.79
N HIS A 60 2.49 -0.63 -7.06
CA HIS A 60 1.49 -1.70 -7.11
C HIS A 60 1.83 -2.74 -8.19
N ARG A 61 2.25 -2.31 -9.38
CA ARG A 61 2.66 -3.21 -10.47
C ARG A 61 3.78 -4.14 -10.01
N HIS A 62 4.84 -3.60 -9.44
CA HIS A 62 6.00 -4.38 -9.00
C HIS A 62 5.70 -5.26 -7.77
N LEU A 63 4.86 -4.79 -6.83
CA LEU A 63 4.44 -5.60 -5.69
C LEU A 63 3.70 -6.87 -6.11
N PHE A 64 2.85 -6.75 -7.12
CA PHE A 64 1.91 -7.82 -7.51
C PHE A 64 2.22 -8.43 -8.87
N GLU A 65 3.41 -8.16 -9.42
CA GLU A 65 3.90 -8.82 -10.62
C GLU A 65 3.97 -10.34 -10.40
N GLY A 66 3.34 -11.09 -11.31
CA GLY A 66 3.22 -12.54 -11.21
C GLY A 66 2.19 -13.05 -10.20
N VAL A 67 1.49 -12.14 -9.50
CA VAL A 67 0.42 -12.43 -8.55
C VAL A 67 -0.94 -12.05 -9.14
N PHE A 68 -1.10 -10.79 -9.54
CA PHE A 68 -2.34 -10.30 -10.14
C PHE A 68 -2.17 -9.96 -11.62
N LYS A 69 -3.09 -10.44 -12.46
CA LYS A 69 -3.11 -10.06 -13.89
C LYS A 69 -3.31 -8.56 -14.12
N HIS A 70 -3.94 -7.88 -13.16
CA HIS A 70 -4.24 -6.45 -13.19
C HIS A 70 -3.27 -5.60 -12.35
N ALA A 71 -2.06 -6.11 -12.10
CA ALA A 71 -1.05 -5.39 -11.34
C ALA A 71 -0.72 -4.03 -12.00
N GLY A 72 -0.86 -2.94 -11.22
CA GLY A 72 -0.65 -1.57 -11.69
C GLY A 72 -1.82 -0.94 -12.43
N GLU A 73 -2.93 -1.66 -12.63
CA GLU A 73 -4.11 -1.14 -13.31
C GLU A 73 -5.11 -0.50 -12.33
N VAL A 74 -5.54 0.70 -12.65
CA VAL A 74 -6.62 1.37 -11.90
C VAL A 74 -7.95 0.66 -12.18
N ARG A 75 -8.73 0.41 -11.14
CA ARG A 75 -10.06 -0.19 -11.28
C ARG A 75 -11.00 0.71 -12.11
N PRO A 76 -11.80 0.14 -13.03
CA PRO A 76 -12.73 0.91 -13.86
C PRO A 76 -14.15 1.06 -13.26
N TYR A 77 -14.37 0.66 -12.00
CA TYR A 77 -15.68 0.66 -11.33
C TYR A 77 -15.58 1.17 -9.90
N ASP A 78 -16.66 1.71 -9.39
CA ASP A 78 -16.78 2.16 -8.00
C ASP A 78 -16.84 0.97 -7.05
N ILE A 79 -16.26 1.12 -5.87
CA ILE A 79 -16.27 0.11 -4.83
C ILE A 79 -16.65 0.68 -3.47
N SER A 80 -17.31 -0.16 -2.70
CA SER A 80 -17.52 0.03 -1.28
C SER A 80 -17.33 -1.31 -0.57
N LYS A 81 -16.93 -1.28 0.70
CA LYS A 81 -16.71 -2.51 1.47
C LYS A 81 -17.41 -2.43 2.81
N LYS A 82 -18.15 -3.50 3.14
CA LYS A 82 -18.59 -3.72 4.51
C LYS A 82 -17.41 -4.13 5.37
N GLU A 83 -17.24 -3.46 6.49
CA GLU A 83 -16.08 -3.67 7.36
C GLU A 83 -16.54 -4.18 8.73
N TRP A 84 -16.01 -5.34 9.13
CA TRP A 84 -16.31 -5.94 10.43
C TRP A 84 -15.92 -5.01 11.61
N ILE A 85 -14.82 -4.26 11.46
CA ILE A 85 -14.34 -3.29 12.47
C ILE A 85 -15.32 -2.13 12.69
N LEU A 86 -16.24 -1.91 11.74
CA LEU A 86 -17.33 -0.94 11.80
C LEU A 86 -18.69 -1.62 12.08
N GLN A 87 -18.68 -2.84 12.66
CA GLN A 87 -19.87 -3.62 12.95
C GLN A 87 -20.75 -3.90 11.70
N GLY A 88 -20.10 -4.02 10.54
CA GLY A 88 -20.74 -4.28 9.26
C GLY A 88 -21.17 -3.03 8.48
N ASP A 89 -20.89 -1.84 9.00
CA ASP A 89 -21.07 -0.62 8.22
C ASP A 89 -20.09 -0.56 7.04
N THR A 90 -20.42 0.26 6.06
CA THR A 90 -19.74 0.32 4.77
C THR A 90 -18.83 1.55 4.67
N VAL A 91 -17.61 1.34 4.18
CA VAL A 91 -16.74 2.42 3.69
C VAL A 91 -16.92 2.56 2.18
N VAL A 92 -17.10 3.81 1.74
CA VAL A 92 -17.16 4.19 0.32
C VAL A 92 -15.80 4.77 -0.06
N TYR A 93 -15.21 4.26 -1.14
CA TYR A 93 -13.92 4.72 -1.64
C TYR A 93 -14.08 5.72 -2.78
N GLY A 94 -12.96 6.29 -3.24
CA GLY A 94 -12.93 7.24 -4.35
C GLY A 94 -13.65 6.70 -5.59
N ARG A 95 -14.35 7.57 -6.32
CA ARG A 95 -15.03 7.21 -7.57
C ARG A 95 -14.01 6.82 -8.63
N ALA A 96 -14.26 5.74 -9.37
CA ALA A 96 -13.34 5.24 -10.39
C ALA A 96 -12.94 6.31 -11.42
N ALA A 97 -13.89 7.13 -11.83
CA ALA A 97 -13.64 8.22 -12.79
C ALA A 97 -12.67 9.29 -12.27
N ASP A 98 -12.59 9.48 -10.96
CA ASP A 98 -11.84 10.58 -10.34
C ASP A 98 -10.49 10.15 -9.76
N ILE A 99 -10.21 8.84 -9.66
CA ILE A 99 -9.04 8.27 -8.96
C ILE A 99 -7.74 8.98 -9.37
N MET A 100 -7.45 9.06 -10.66
CA MET A 100 -6.18 9.61 -11.13
C MET A 100 -6.06 11.12 -10.87
N MET A 101 -7.17 11.83 -10.91
CA MET A 101 -7.21 13.26 -10.58
C MET A 101 -6.98 13.45 -9.08
N ALA A 102 -7.66 12.68 -8.24
CA ALA A 102 -7.52 12.74 -6.79
C ALA A 102 -6.11 12.36 -6.33
N LEU A 103 -5.53 11.28 -6.84
CA LEU A 103 -4.15 10.89 -6.53
C LEU A 103 -3.13 11.97 -6.89
N ARG A 104 -3.28 12.60 -8.06
CA ARG A 104 -2.39 13.70 -8.48
C ARG A 104 -2.57 14.91 -7.59
N TYR A 105 -3.80 15.23 -7.23
CA TYR A 105 -4.12 16.34 -6.35
C TYR A 105 -3.52 16.13 -4.95
N ASP A 106 -3.76 14.99 -4.31
CA ASP A 106 -3.27 14.69 -2.97
C ASP A 106 -1.74 14.72 -2.92
N ILE A 107 -1.07 14.12 -3.90
CA ILE A 107 0.40 14.12 -3.99
C ILE A 107 0.94 15.54 -4.26
N GLN A 108 0.24 16.35 -5.04
CA GLN A 108 0.67 17.74 -5.28
C GLN A 108 0.49 18.59 -4.03
N GLN A 109 -0.61 18.45 -3.30
CA GLN A 109 -0.81 19.15 -2.03
C GLN A 109 0.31 18.80 -1.03
N GLU A 110 0.69 17.53 -0.95
CA GLU A 110 1.79 17.09 -0.10
C GLU A 110 3.15 17.64 -0.55
N LYS A 111 3.42 17.72 -1.85
CA LYS A 111 4.64 18.37 -2.38
C LYS A 111 4.76 19.85 -2.02
N ASP A 112 3.64 20.54 -2.01
CA ASP A 112 3.57 21.96 -1.75
C ASP A 112 3.55 22.28 -0.25
N PHE A 113 3.38 21.25 0.59
CA PHE A 113 3.36 21.39 2.03
C PHE A 113 4.77 21.58 2.61
N SER A 114 4.89 22.47 3.58
CA SER A 114 6.15 22.77 4.25
C SER A 114 6.16 22.29 5.70
N TYR A 115 7.04 21.37 6.00
CA TYR A 115 7.29 20.86 7.36
C TYR A 115 8.10 21.82 8.25
N LYS A 116 8.60 22.93 7.68
CA LYS A 116 9.45 23.87 8.39
C LYS A 116 8.74 24.57 9.53
N GLY A 117 9.28 24.43 10.72
CA GLY A 117 8.77 25.10 11.93
C GLY A 117 7.63 24.37 12.65
N LEU A 118 7.22 23.21 12.14
CA LEU A 118 6.21 22.38 12.80
C LEU A 118 6.81 21.55 13.93
N SER A 119 6.02 21.33 14.97
CA SER A 119 6.31 20.35 16.03
C SER A 119 6.21 18.92 15.50
N THR A 120 6.78 17.97 16.21
CA THR A 120 6.67 16.55 15.89
C THR A 120 5.22 16.08 15.79
N ASP A 121 4.36 16.53 16.70
CA ASP A 121 2.93 16.13 16.72
C ASP A 121 2.18 16.68 15.50
N GLU A 122 2.47 17.92 15.09
CA GLU A 122 1.88 18.51 13.88
C GLU A 122 2.36 17.77 12.62
N ILE A 123 3.64 17.39 12.55
CA ILE A 123 4.19 16.60 11.45
C ILE A 123 3.50 15.23 11.39
N ILE A 124 3.37 14.53 12.51
CA ILE A 124 2.72 13.22 12.57
C ILE A 124 1.25 13.34 12.15
N SER A 125 0.52 14.34 12.67
CA SER A 125 -0.88 14.56 12.31
C SER A 125 -1.04 14.77 10.80
N HIS A 126 -0.23 15.65 10.20
CA HIS A 126 -0.26 15.91 8.78
C HIS A 126 0.04 14.66 7.93
N ILE A 127 1.07 13.88 8.29
CA ILE A 127 1.41 12.63 7.61
C ILE A 127 0.24 11.64 7.69
N VAL A 128 -0.40 11.50 8.85
CA VAL A 128 -1.55 10.62 9.03
C VAL A 128 -2.72 11.04 8.14
N ASP A 129 -3.01 12.35 8.06
CA ASP A 129 -4.06 12.88 7.19
C ASP A 129 -3.75 12.60 5.71
N PHE A 130 -2.53 12.86 5.27
CA PHE A 130 -2.09 12.54 3.91
C PHE A 130 -2.22 11.06 3.57
N VAL A 131 -1.74 10.17 4.45
CA VAL A 131 -1.83 8.71 4.25
C VAL A 131 -3.28 8.25 4.19
N THR A 132 -4.14 8.84 5.01
CA THR A 132 -5.58 8.54 5.06
C THR A 132 -6.25 8.90 3.74
N LEU A 133 -6.00 10.10 3.20
CA LEU A 133 -6.52 10.54 1.91
C LEU A 133 -6.00 9.69 0.76
N LEU A 134 -4.69 9.44 0.73
CA LEU A 134 -4.06 8.59 -0.28
C LEU A 134 -4.69 7.19 -0.33
N TRP A 135 -4.91 6.57 0.83
CA TRP A 135 -5.53 5.25 0.92
C TRP A 135 -7.01 5.26 0.53
N GLN A 136 -7.74 6.34 0.80
CA GLN A 136 -9.17 6.46 0.46
C GLN A 136 -9.42 6.40 -1.05
N ASN A 137 -8.50 6.87 -1.87
CA ASN A 137 -8.59 6.75 -3.32
C ASN A 137 -8.80 5.31 -3.75
N HIS A 138 -8.18 4.36 -3.06
CA HIS A 138 -8.33 2.91 -3.24
C HIS A 138 -8.31 2.51 -4.72
N PRO A 139 -7.24 2.85 -5.46
CA PRO A 139 -7.27 2.78 -6.93
C PRO A 139 -7.29 1.36 -7.49
N PHE A 140 -6.91 0.37 -6.70
CA PHE A 140 -6.77 -1.00 -7.18
C PHE A 140 -7.91 -1.89 -6.70
N ARG A 141 -8.11 -3.00 -7.40
CA ARG A 141 -9.07 -4.03 -7.00
C ARG A 141 -8.68 -4.66 -5.67
N GLU A 142 -7.38 -4.91 -5.50
CA GLU A 142 -6.76 -5.45 -4.29
C GLU A 142 -5.39 -4.82 -4.04
N GLY A 143 -4.76 -5.10 -2.88
CA GLY A 143 -3.39 -4.68 -2.58
C GLY A 143 -3.23 -3.20 -2.18
N ASN A 144 -4.30 -2.43 -2.05
CA ASN A 144 -4.24 -1.00 -1.76
C ASN A 144 -3.45 -0.67 -0.49
N THR A 145 -3.69 -1.39 0.61
CA THR A 145 -2.99 -1.13 1.89
C THR A 145 -1.49 -1.40 1.80
N ARG A 146 -1.10 -2.51 1.17
CA ARG A 146 0.32 -2.87 0.97
C ARG A 146 1.03 -1.84 0.09
N THR A 147 0.39 -1.42 -0.99
CA THR A 147 0.91 -0.37 -1.88
C THR A 147 1.08 0.96 -1.16
N THR A 148 0.06 1.37 -0.38
CA THR A 148 0.13 2.61 0.41
C THR A 148 1.28 2.55 1.42
N ALA A 149 1.45 1.44 2.14
CA ALA A 149 2.54 1.28 3.10
C ALA A 149 3.92 1.44 2.43
N VAL A 150 4.17 0.72 1.32
CA VAL A 150 5.46 0.81 0.61
C VAL A 150 5.71 2.21 0.05
N PHE A 151 4.71 2.84 -0.56
CA PHE A 151 4.83 4.20 -1.06
C PHE A 151 5.17 5.19 0.05
N VAL A 152 4.46 5.12 1.18
CA VAL A 152 4.67 5.98 2.34
C VAL A 152 6.05 5.77 2.96
N ILE A 153 6.52 4.53 3.10
CA ILE A 153 7.88 4.24 3.57
C ILE A 153 8.92 4.90 2.66
N LYS A 154 8.81 4.73 1.34
CA LYS A 154 9.74 5.35 0.37
C LYS A 154 9.66 6.88 0.41
N TYR A 155 8.45 7.44 0.52
CA TYR A 155 8.25 8.88 0.66
C TYR A 155 8.92 9.41 1.92
N LEU A 156 8.63 8.85 3.09
CA LEU A 156 9.20 9.29 4.36
C LEU A 156 10.74 9.20 4.36
N ARG A 157 11.30 8.13 3.78
CA ARG A 157 12.76 8.01 3.59
C ARG A 157 13.31 9.12 2.70
N SER A 158 12.59 9.49 1.64
CA SER A 158 13.02 10.54 0.70
C SER A 158 13.09 11.92 1.32
N ILE A 159 12.31 12.18 2.37
CA ILE A 159 12.32 13.43 3.14
C ILE A 159 13.11 13.34 4.45
N GLY A 160 13.88 12.25 4.65
CA GLY A 160 14.89 12.12 5.70
C GLY A 160 14.47 11.33 6.95
N PHE A 161 13.26 10.77 7.00
CA PHE A 161 12.87 9.90 8.11
C PHE A 161 13.50 8.51 8.01
N LYS A 162 13.81 7.92 9.17
CA LYS A 162 14.23 6.53 9.27
C LYS A 162 13.00 5.66 9.49
N VAL A 163 12.59 4.96 8.45
CA VAL A 163 11.42 4.08 8.48
C VAL A 163 11.80 2.74 7.86
N ASP A 164 11.45 1.65 8.52
CA ASP A 164 11.55 0.28 7.99
C ASP A 164 10.17 -0.34 7.78
N ASN A 165 10.16 -1.55 7.22
CA ASN A 165 8.91 -2.26 6.96
C ASN A 165 8.39 -3.03 8.16
N ASP A 166 9.23 -3.32 9.15
CA ASP A 166 8.87 -4.23 10.26
C ASP A 166 7.67 -3.71 11.03
N LEU A 167 7.64 -2.38 11.26
CA LEU A 167 6.52 -1.74 11.94
C LEU A 167 5.18 -1.97 11.21
N PHE A 168 5.17 -1.92 9.87
CA PHE A 168 3.96 -2.15 9.06
C PHE A 168 3.64 -3.63 8.93
N ALA A 169 4.63 -4.50 8.81
CA ALA A 169 4.45 -5.94 8.73
C ALA A 169 3.87 -6.50 10.03
N ASP A 170 4.45 -6.14 11.17
CA ASP A 170 4.04 -6.62 12.49
C ASP A 170 2.67 -6.07 12.91
N ASN A 171 2.30 -4.90 12.41
CA ASN A 171 1.05 -4.21 12.76
C ASN A 171 0.10 -4.03 11.57
N SER A 172 0.17 -4.90 10.57
CA SER A 172 -0.58 -4.75 9.31
C SER A 172 -2.09 -4.68 9.51
N TRP A 173 -2.66 -5.46 10.42
CA TRP A 173 -4.07 -5.41 10.80
C TRP A 173 -4.45 -4.09 11.48
N TYR A 174 -3.61 -3.62 12.40
CA TYR A 174 -3.84 -2.34 13.07
C TYR A 174 -3.80 -1.19 12.07
N PHE A 175 -2.78 -1.15 11.22
CA PHE A 175 -2.62 -0.12 10.18
C PHE A 175 -3.83 -0.08 9.25
N ARG A 176 -4.24 -1.24 8.70
CA ARG A 176 -5.43 -1.32 7.85
C ARG A 176 -6.70 -0.84 8.57
N ASN A 177 -6.93 -1.30 9.79
CA ASN A 177 -8.14 -0.97 10.54
C ASN A 177 -8.18 0.50 10.97
N ALA A 178 -7.04 1.11 11.26
CA ALA A 178 -6.94 2.54 11.51
C ALA A 178 -7.35 3.36 10.28
N LEU A 179 -6.87 2.98 9.09
CA LEU A 179 -7.26 3.61 7.83
C LEU A 179 -8.75 3.44 7.52
N VAL A 180 -9.32 2.26 7.78
CA VAL A 180 -10.77 2.04 7.64
C VAL A 180 -11.56 3.00 8.53
N ARG A 181 -11.18 3.12 9.81
CA ARG A 181 -11.87 4.03 10.75
C ARG A 181 -11.71 5.49 10.37
N ALA A 182 -10.53 5.89 9.97
CA ALA A 182 -10.24 7.27 9.56
C ALA A 182 -11.06 7.70 8.32
N ASN A 183 -11.39 6.76 7.44
CA ASN A 183 -12.17 7.00 6.23
C ASN A 183 -13.67 6.68 6.36
N TYR A 184 -14.10 6.21 7.54
CA TYR A 184 -15.52 5.96 7.77
C TYR A 184 -16.27 7.28 7.97
N ARG A 185 -17.39 7.41 7.27
CA ARG A 185 -18.32 8.54 7.40
C ARG A 185 -19.74 7.99 7.46
N ASN A 186 -20.47 8.38 8.48
CA ASN A 186 -21.89 8.05 8.63
C ASN A 186 -22.63 9.25 9.24
N PRO A 187 -23.16 10.16 8.39
CA PRO A 187 -23.88 11.34 8.88
C PRO A 187 -25.10 11.02 9.76
N SER A 188 -25.75 9.87 9.54
CA SER A 188 -26.89 9.45 10.36
C SER A 188 -26.49 9.05 11.79
N LYS A 189 -25.22 8.72 12.02
CA LYS A 189 -24.62 8.41 13.33
C LYS A 189 -23.78 9.58 13.89
N GLY A 190 -23.73 10.71 13.18
CA GLY A 190 -22.92 11.86 13.58
C GLY A 190 -21.40 11.65 13.40
N ILE A 191 -20.99 10.77 12.48
CA ILE A 191 -19.59 10.39 12.23
C ILE A 191 -19.19 10.84 10.83
#